data_29445fee14adcc251a11f45f87abb1d0
#
_entry.id   29445fee14adcc251a11f45f87abb1d0
#
_cell.length_a   1.000
_cell.length_b   1.000
_cell.length_c   1.000
_cell.angle_alpha   90.00
_cell.angle_beta   90.00
_cell.angle_gamma   90.00
#
_symmetry.space_group_name_H-M   'P 1'
#
loop_
_entity.id
_entity.type
_entity.pdbx_description
1 polymer ?
#
loop_
_entity_poly.entity_id
_entity_poly.type
_entity_poly.pdbx_seq_one_letter_code
_entity_poly.pdbx_strand_id
1 'polypeptide(L)'
;MGNLSRRSVLRSSLAVAAAGTLARPYVANAAATTAEVWWVQGFVPEEDVAFKKVVADYEKASGNKIDLSIIPFAPGRQKIVAAVTSGIVPDMFTNNPVEITGLYAWDDKLVDVSDVVETQKEEYTETALLNTYCYNNATKQRSFYGVPYTTATLPNHVWRPLVEKAGYKMDDIPKTWDAYYDFFKEVQKNLRKQGVRNVYGLGLNVTTNGNDPNNVFNYFLIAYGGQDIVTKDGRLHLDDPKVREAAIKALTYPTTAYKDGFVPPGAVNWNDADDNNAFHAKQIVMDLDGTISTEVAVLSQGKKEDYDDIVTMGLALSNDGKPVPAQADNATGLIPKGAKNVEVAKDFLKYFIQPKVNNEWLKTGLGRNIPCMPSVAKNDPWWFEDPHRAAYTQQGLLGPTLAEFWAFNPAYAQVRNEHVWSVGWVDIMKEGMAPQAAAEKAFKRIEEIFAKYPIAQS
;
A
#
# COMPACT_ATOMS: atom_id res chain seq x y z
N MET A 1 -58.95 -43.07 54.43
CA MET A 1 -57.55 -43.04 53.94
C MET A 1 -57.50 -43.93 52.71
N GLY A 2 -57.56 -43.32 51.51
CA GLY A 2 -57.58 -44.06 50.25
C GLY A 2 -56.20 -44.40 49.80
N ASN A 3 -55.87 -45.66 49.61
CA ASN A 3 -54.59 -46.16 49.12
C ASN A 3 -54.37 -45.72 47.67
N LEU A 4 -53.38 -44.81 47.45
CA LEU A 4 -52.91 -44.49 46.10
C LEU A 4 -52.15 -45.71 45.52
N SER A 5 -52.60 -46.26 44.40
CA SER A 5 -51.98 -47.42 43.78
C SER A 5 -50.67 -46.98 43.05
N ARG A 6 -49.64 -47.83 43.01
CA ARG A 6 -48.38 -47.63 42.33
C ARG A 6 -48.56 -47.20 40.83
N ARG A 7 -49.69 -47.55 40.22
CA ARG A 7 -49.99 -47.12 38.83
C ARG A 7 -50.42 -45.68 38.67
N SER A 8 -51.03 -45.06 39.72
CA SER A 8 -51.39 -43.62 39.68
C SER A 8 -50.19 -42.73 39.89
N VAL A 9 -49.21 -43.15 40.72
CA VAL A 9 -47.96 -42.42 40.93
C VAL A 9 -47.10 -42.43 39.65
N LEU A 10 -47.04 -43.56 38.94
CA LEU A 10 -46.29 -43.63 37.66
C LEU A 10 -46.91 -42.82 36.53
N ARG A 11 -48.26 -42.69 36.50
CA ARG A 11 -48.94 -41.84 35.48
C ARG A 11 -48.77 -40.35 35.77
N SER A 12 -48.70 -39.94 36.98
CA SER A 12 -48.44 -38.55 37.41
C SER A 12 -47.00 -38.15 37.17
N SER A 13 -46.03 -39.05 37.34
CA SER A 13 -44.60 -38.76 37.05
C SER A 13 -44.30 -38.69 35.54
N LEU A 14 -45.00 -39.43 34.72
CA LEU A 14 -44.84 -39.31 33.25
C LEU A 14 -45.46 -38.02 32.65
N ALA A 15 -46.54 -37.52 33.26
CA ALA A 15 -47.16 -36.26 32.82
C ALA A 15 -46.33 -35.02 33.16
N VAL A 16 -45.60 -35.07 34.29
CA VAL A 16 -44.65 -33.97 34.66
C VAL A 16 -43.36 -34.00 33.83
N ALA A 17 -42.87 -35.19 33.43
CA ALA A 17 -41.70 -35.32 32.58
C ALA A 17 -41.97 -34.87 31.13
N ALA A 18 -43.22 -35.05 30.63
CA ALA A 18 -43.60 -34.62 29.25
C ALA A 18 -43.86 -33.09 29.15
N ALA A 19 -44.24 -32.41 30.23
CA ALA A 19 -44.44 -30.97 30.25
C ALA A 19 -43.14 -30.15 30.40
N GLY A 20 -42.06 -30.79 30.86
CA GLY A 20 -40.75 -30.15 31.00
C GLY A 20 -39.87 -30.10 29.77
N THR A 21 -40.25 -30.79 28.68
CA THR A 21 -39.46 -30.88 27.44
C THR A 21 -39.97 -30.00 26.30
N LEU A 22 -41.05 -29.22 26.50
CA LEU A 22 -41.65 -28.44 25.42
C LEU A 22 -41.48 -26.91 25.51
N ALA A 23 -40.59 -26.38 26.37
CA ALA A 23 -40.42 -24.93 26.44
C ALA A 23 -39.02 -24.53 26.89
N ARG A 24 -38.01 -24.89 26.16
CA ARG A 24 -36.83 -24.08 26.04
C ARG A 24 -36.59 -23.84 24.56
N PRO A 25 -36.78 -22.61 24.04
CA PRO A 25 -36.19 -22.29 22.76
C PRO A 25 -34.70 -22.56 22.92
N TYR A 26 -34.16 -23.45 22.11
CA TYR A 26 -32.75 -23.63 21.94
C TYR A 26 -32.25 -22.30 21.32
N VAL A 27 -31.96 -21.30 22.18
CA VAL A 27 -31.11 -20.23 21.81
C VAL A 27 -29.72 -20.90 21.70
N ALA A 28 -29.36 -21.31 20.51
CA ALA A 28 -27.96 -21.50 20.19
C ALA A 28 -27.30 -20.16 20.49
N ASN A 29 -26.69 -20.04 21.68
CA ASN A 29 -25.57 -19.12 21.82
C ASN A 29 -24.55 -19.68 20.85
N ALA A 30 -24.53 -19.13 19.63
CA ALA A 30 -23.37 -19.22 18.79
C ALA A 30 -22.25 -18.66 19.67
N ALA A 31 -21.38 -19.54 20.18
CA ALA A 31 -20.25 -19.12 20.97
C ALA A 31 -19.52 -18.06 20.13
N ALA A 32 -19.26 -16.89 20.71
CA ALA A 32 -18.53 -15.84 20.03
C ALA A 32 -17.27 -16.45 19.42
N THR A 33 -17.15 -16.38 18.10
CA THR A 33 -16.01 -16.95 17.38
C THR A 33 -14.91 -15.90 17.35
N THR A 34 -13.69 -16.31 17.68
CA THR A 34 -12.53 -15.43 17.71
C THR A 34 -11.71 -15.63 16.44
N ALA A 35 -11.46 -14.54 15.69
CA ALA A 35 -10.53 -14.56 14.57
C ALA A 35 -9.19 -13.91 14.97
N GLU A 36 -8.07 -14.55 14.64
CA GLU A 36 -6.73 -14.01 14.80
C GLU A 36 -6.41 -13.06 13.64
N VAL A 37 -6.10 -11.79 13.97
CA VAL A 37 -5.81 -10.75 12.98
C VAL A 37 -4.41 -10.19 13.20
N TRP A 38 -3.57 -10.25 12.18
CA TRP A 38 -2.26 -9.60 12.15
C TRP A 38 -2.34 -8.31 11.35
N TRP A 39 -2.13 -7.20 12.06
CA TRP A 39 -2.20 -5.87 11.50
C TRP A 39 -0.81 -5.24 11.46
N VAL A 40 -0.50 -4.54 10.38
CA VAL A 40 0.76 -3.78 10.31
C VAL A 40 0.64 -2.53 11.17
N GLN A 41 1.65 -2.28 11.99
CA GLN A 41 1.74 -1.08 12.82
C GLN A 41 1.67 0.18 11.96
N GLY A 42 0.90 1.15 12.39
CA GLY A 42 0.80 2.45 11.76
C GLY A 42 2.10 3.24 11.79
N PHE A 43 2.26 4.14 10.83
CA PHE A 43 3.42 5.06 10.79
C PHE A 43 3.36 6.08 11.94
N VAL A 44 2.15 6.45 12.34
CA VAL A 44 1.89 7.29 13.51
C VAL A 44 0.99 6.55 14.51
N PRO A 45 1.14 6.82 15.84
CA PRO A 45 0.37 6.12 16.88
C PRO A 45 -1.14 6.22 16.73
N GLU A 46 -1.62 7.30 16.13
CA GLU A 46 -3.05 7.55 15.90
C GLU A 46 -3.70 6.48 15.03
N GLU A 47 -2.96 5.91 14.06
CA GLU A 47 -3.45 4.82 13.19
C GLU A 47 -3.74 3.55 13.99
N ASP A 48 -2.85 3.19 14.93
CA ASP A 48 -3.03 2.01 15.79
C ASP A 48 -4.19 2.21 16.78
N VAL A 49 -4.34 3.42 17.31
CA VAL A 49 -5.47 3.77 18.20
C VAL A 49 -6.78 3.68 17.42
N ALA A 50 -6.80 4.22 16.19
CA ALA A 50 -7.96 4.16 15.31
C ALA A 50 -8.37 2.71 14.99
N PHE A 51 -7.40 1.85 14.67
CA PHE A 51 -7.71 0.47 14.32
C PHE A 51 -8.20 -0.35 15.52
N LYS A 52 -7.61 -0.16 16.71
CA LYS A 52 -8.12 -0.76 17.96
C LYS A 52 -9.57 -0.37 18.23
N LYS A 53 -9.94 0.88 17.91
CA LYS A 53 -11.33 1.33 18.02
C LYS A 53 -12.24 0.62 17.03
N VAL A 54 -11.83 0.45 15.77
CA VAL A 54 -12.58 -0.33 14.77
C VAL A 54 -12.85 -1.75 15.26
N VAL A 55 -11.84 -2.42 15.80
CA VAL A 55 -11.97 -3.76 16.37
C VAL A 55 -12.99 -3.78 17.53
N ALA A 56 -12.87 -2.85 18.48
CA ALA A 56 -13.80 -2.79 19.62
C ALA A 56 -15.25 -2.51 19.19
N ASP A 57 -15.45 -1.64 18.20
CA ASP A 57 -16.77 -1.33 17.65
C ASP A 57 -17.37 -2.52 16.89
N TYR A 58 -16.55 -3.25 16.13
CA TYR A 58 -16.95 -4.50 15.48
C TYR A 58 -17.37 -5.57 16.49
N GLU A 59 -16.57 -5.83 17.52
CA GLU A 59 -16.88 -6.81 18.55
C GLU A 59 -18.22 -6.51 19.25
N LYS A 60 -18.47 -5.22 19.50
CA LYS A 60 -19.72 -4.76 20.09
C LYS A 60 -20.92 -4.97 19.15
N ALA A 61 -20.73 -4.73 17.84
CA ALA A 61 -21.78 -4.82 16.85
C ALA A 61 -22.12 -6.25 16.47
N SER A 62 -21.11 -7.12 16.30
CA SER A 62 -21.26 -8.50 15.82
C SER A 62 -21.41 -9.54 16.92
N GLY A 63 -20.85 -9.29 18.10
CA GLY A 63 -20.66 -10.28 19.16
C GLY A 63 -19.47 -11.23 18.94
N ASN A 64 -18.82 -11.21 17.79
CA ASN A 64 -17.58 -11.92 17.53
C ASN A 64 -16.41 -11.27 18.26
N LYS A 65 -15.25 -11.94 18.26
CA LYS A 65 -14.01 -11.45 18.88
C LYS A 65 -12.86 -11.40 17.87
N ILE A 66 -11.95 -10.44 18.05
CA ILE A 66 -10.73 -10.31 17.25
C ILE A 66 -9.53 -10.40 18.20
N ASP A 67 -8.71 -11.43 18.02
CA ASP A 67 -7.39 -11.51 18.63
C ASP A 67 -6.40 -10.72 17.77
N LEU A 68 -6.20 -9.45 18.15
CA LEU A 68 -5.45 -8.48 17.36
C LEU A 68 -3.96 -8.47 17.74
N SER A 69 -3.09 -8.75 16.78
CA SER A 69 -1.64 -8.50 16.88
C SER A 69 -1.24 -7.34 15.96
N ILE A 70 -0.77 -6.24 16.52
CA ILE A 70 -0.15 -5.13 15.76
C ILE A 70 1.35 -5.39 15.68
N ILE A 71 1.89 -5.48 14.45
CA ILE A 71 3.23 -5.96 14.17
C ILE A 71 4.01 -4.88 13.41
N PRO A 72 5.23 -4.51 13.85
CA PRO A 72 6.06 -3.55 13.13
C PRO A 72 6.28 -3.96 11.67
N PHE A 73 6.42 -2.98 10.77
CA PHE A 73 6.42 -3.16 9.32
C PHE A 73 7.43 -4.22 8.84
N ALA A 74 8.73 -4.03 9.14
CA ALA A 74 9.79 -4.93 8.63
C ALA A 74 9.73 -6.35 9.25
N PRO A 75 9.58 -6.53 10.60
CA PRO A 75 9.36 -7.87 11.18
C PRO A 75 8.07 -8.53 10.70
N GLY A 76 7.01 -7.75 10.44
CA GLY A 76 5.72 -8.23 9.94
C GLY A 76 5.84 -8.95 8.61
N ARG A 77 6.63 -8.39 7.69
CA ARG A 77 6.95 -9.00 6.40
C ARG A 77 7.51 -10.42 6.56
N GLN A 78 8.51 -10.58 7.40
CA GLN A 78 9.14 -11.89 7.65
C GLN A 78 8.17 -12.88 8.32
N LYS A 79 7.38 -12.40 9.27
CA LYS A 79 6.39 -13.21 10.01
C LYS A 79 5.31 -13.74 9.06
N ILE A 80 4.78 -12.91 8.16
CA ILE A 80 3.75 -13.31 7.19
C ILE A 80 4.31 -14.37 6.23
N VAL A 81 5.50 -14.14 5.66
CA VAL A 81 6.14 -15.11 4.76
C VAL A 81 6.38 -16.45 5.46
N ALA A 82 6.87 -16.44 6.69
CA ALA A 82 7.10 -17.66 7.48
C ALA A 82 5.78 -18.40 7.77
N ALA A 83 4.72 -17.69 8.13
CA ALA A 83 3.42 -18.27 8.41
C ALA A 83 2.79 -18.93 7.18
N VAL A 84 2.76 -18.24 6.05
CA VAL A 84 2.21 -18.79 4.79
C VAL A 84 3.03 -19.98 4.30
N THR A 85 4.35 -19.93 4.47
CA THR A 85 5.26 -21.05 4.10
C THR A 85 5.05 -22.28 4.97
N SER A 86 4.87 -22.09 6.29
CA SER A 86 4.65 -23.20 7.23
C SER A 86 3.22 -23.75 7.24
N GLY A 87 2.26 -22.97 6.73
CA GLY A 87 0.83 -23.28 6.81
C GLY A 87 0.20 -23.02 8.21
N ILE A 88 0.97 -22.43 9.14
CA ILE A 88 0.46 -21.98 10.45
C ILE A 88 0.15 -20.50 10.33
N VAL A 89 -1.09 -20.19 9.98
CA VAL A 89 -1.51 -18.86 9.55
C VAL A 89 -2.55 -18.26 10.51
N PRO A 90 -2.64 -16.92 10.62
CA PRO A 90 -3.76 -16.23 11.25
C PRO A 90 -5.02 -16.37 10.39
N ASP A 91 -6.14 -15.84 10.88
CA ASP A 91 -7.38 -15.81 10.09
C ASP A 91 -7.39 -14.65 9.08
N MET A 92 -6.66 -13.58 9.37
CA MET A 92 -6.47 -12.44 8.47
C MET A 92 -5.12 -11.77 8.71
N PHE A 93 -4.51 -11.23 7.66
CA PHE A 93 -3.36 -10.31 7.78
C PHE A 93 -3.42 -9.19 6.73
N THR A 94 -2.79 -8.05 7.04
CA THR A 94 -2.54 -6.98 6.07
C THR A 94 -1.45 -7.39 5.09
N ASN A 95 -1.62 -7.09 3.79
CA ASN A 95 -0.59 -7.35 2.78
C ASN A 95 0.67 -6.53 3.08
N ASN A 96 1.72 -7.24 3.48
CA ASN A 96 3.03 -6.64 3.75
C ASN A 96 4.16 -7.64 3.40
N PRO A 97 4.88 -7.38 2.30
CA PRO A 97 4.71 -6.26 1.37
C PRO A 97 3.48 -6.44 0.47
N VAL A 98 3.10 -5.36 -0.23
CA VAL A 98 1.84 -5.31 -0.99
C VAL A 98 1.76 -6.30 -2.13
N GLU A 99 2.87 -6.55 -2.80
CA GLU A 99 2.99 -7.49 -3.93
C GLU A 99 2.76 -8.96 -3.56
N ILE A 100 2.75 -9.32 -2.26
CA ILE A 100 2.45 -10.71 -1.85
C ILE A 100 1.04 -11.12 -2.24
N THR A 101 0.10 -10.17 -2.42
CA THR A 101 -1.25 -10.46 -2.89
C THR A 101 -1.22 -11.22 -4.21
N GLY A 102 -0.47 -10.73 -5.20
CA GLY A 102 -0.33 -11.39 -6.50
C GLY A 102 0.37 -12.75 -6.42
N LEU A 103 1.46 -12.86 -5.66
CA LEU A 103 2.21 -14.12 -5.50
C LEU A 103 1.40 -15.18 -4.78
N TYR A 104 0.74 -14.82 -3.67
CA TYR A 104 -0.02 -15.80 -2.90
C TYR A 104 -1.34 -16.20 -3.58
N ALA A 105 -1.94 -15.30 -4.36
CA ALA A 105 -3.04 -15.65 -5.24
C ALA A 105 -2.62 -16.67 -6.31
N TRP A 106 -1.47 -16.43 -6.98
CA TRP A 106 -0.89 -17.35 -7.96
C TRP A 106 -0.65 -18.73 -7.37
N ASP A 107 -0.05 -18.81 -6.20
CA ASP A 107 0.31 -20.05 -5.51
C ASP A 107 -0.87 -20.74 -4.81
N ASP A 108 -2.10 -20.25 -5.02
CA ASP A 108 -3.31 -20.77 -4.39
C ASP A 108 -3.25 -20.77 -2.84
N LYS A 109 -2.61 -19.73 -2.26
CA LYS A 109 -2.42 -19.57 -0.81
C LYS A 109 -3.46 -18.68 -0.15
N LEU A 110 -4.33 -18.03 -0.91
CA LEU A 110 -5.36 -17.12 -0.40
C LEU A 110 -6.77 -17.66 -0.63
N VAL A 111 -7.67 -17.30 0.26
CA VAL A 111 -9.10 -17.52 0.13
C VAL A 111 -9.69 -16.48 -0.84
N ASP A 112 -10.60 -16.90 -1.70
CA ASP A 112 -11.41 -16.00 -2.51
C ASP A 112 -12.32 -15.16 -1.60
N VAL A 113 -12.24 -13.84 -1.77
CA VAL A 113 -13.00 -12.85 -0.98
C VAL A 113 -13.94 -12.02 -1.85
N SER A 114 -14.33 -12.54 -3.01
CA SER A 114 -15.24 -11.87 -3.94
C SER A 114 -16.56 -11.49 -3.28
N ASP A 115 -17.10 -12.35 -2.41
CA ASP A 115 -18.32 -12.10 -1.65
C ASP A 115 -18.21 -10.92 -0.67
N VAL A 116 -16.99 -10.57 -0.27
CA VAL A 116 -16.72 -9.37 0.54
C VAL A 116 -16.62 -8.14 -0.34
N VAL A 117 -15.78 -8.18 -1.39
CA VAL A 117 -15.54 -7.05 -2.30
C VAL A 117 -16.82 -6.62 -3.00
N GLU A 118 -17.66 -7.58 -3.47
CA GLU A 118 -18.93 -7.32 -4.16
C GLU A 118 -19.89 -6.47 -3.31
N THR A 119 -19.78 -6.46 -1.97
CA THR A 119 -20.64 -5.64 -1.10
C THR A 119 -20.46 -4.14 -1.30
N GLN A 120 -19.29 -3.70 -1.80
CA GLN A 120 -18.93 -2.30 -2.01
C GLN A 120 -18.32 -2.06 -3.41
N LYS A 121 -18.43 -2.99 -4.34
CA LYS A 121 -17.72 -2.99 -5.61
C LYS A 121 -17.91 -1.71 -6.42
N GLU A 122 -19.12 -1.20 -6.50
CA GLU A 122 -19.46 0.01 -7.24
C GLU A 122 -18.87 1.31 -6.63
N GLU A 123 -18.43 1.25 -5.38
CA GLU A 123 -17.84 2.37 -4.67
C GLU A 123 -16.32 2.48 -4.90
N TYR A 124 -15.66 1.38 -5.27
CA TYR A 124 -14.20 1.32 -5.44
C TYR A 124 -13.73 2.01 -6.71
N THR A 125 -12.49 2.53 -6.68
CA THR A 125 -11.76 2.88 -7.91
C THR A 125 -11.46 1.63 -8.72
N GLU A 126 -11.38 1.77 -10.07
CA GLU A 126 -10.94 0.67 -10.95
C GLU A 126 -9.57 0.13 -10.49
N THR A 127 -8.65 1.00 -10.11
CA THR A 127 -7.30 0.66 -9.68
C THR A 127 -7.31 -0.23 -8.43
N ALA A 128 -8.14 0.10 -7.43
CA ALA A 128 -8.25 -0.71 -6.20
C ALA A 128 -8.80 -2.13 -6.50
N LEU A 129 -9.77 -2.22 -7.41
CA LEU A 129 -10.28 -3.52 -7.84
C LEU A 129 -9.22 -4.31 -8.61
N LEU A 130 -8.50 -3.68 -9.55
CA LEU A 130 -7.46 -4.34 -10.34
C LEU A 130 -6.33 -4.90 -9.44
N ASN A 131 -5.90 -4.16 -8.42
CA ASN A 131 -4.84 -4.59 -7.50
C ASN A 131 -5.22 -5.81 -6.65
N THR A 132 -6.48 -6.17 -6.57
CA THR A 132 -6.94 -7.31 -5.79
C THR A 132 -7.54 -8.43 -6.64
N TYR A 133 -7.75 -8.16 -7.96
CA TYR A 133 -8.28 -9.13 -8.93
C TYR A 133 -7.14 -9.91 -9.58
N CYS A 134 -6.56 -10.84 -8.84
CA CYS A 134 -5.34 -11.55 -9.19
C CYS A 134 -5.60 -12.90 -9.87
N TYR A 135 -4.65 -13.35 -10.67
CA TYR A 135 -4.70 -14.66 -11.33
C TYR A 135 -4.27 -15.79 -10.38
N ASN A 136 -5.04 -16.86 -10.35
CA ASN A 136 -4.75 -18.07 -9.60
C ASN A 136 -4.35 -19.20 -10.56
N ASN A 137 -3.14 -19.73 -10.39
CA ASN A 137 -2.59 -20.75 -11.29
C ASN A 137 -3.24 -22.14 -11.12
N ALA A 138 -3.84 -22.44 -9.97
CA ALA A 138 -4.54 -23.70 -9.76
C ALA A 138 -5.90 -23.71 -10.45
N THR A 139 -6.69 -22.63 -10.34
CA THR A 139 -8.01 -22.50 -10.96
C THR A 139 -7.95 -22.00 -12.40
N LYS A 140 -6.81 -21.44 -12.85
CA LYS A 140 -6.62 -20.79 -14.15
C LYS A 140 -7.58 -19.61 -14.39
N GLN A 141 -7.99 -18.95 -13.31
CA GLN A 141 -8.94 -17.83 -13.36
C GLN A 141 -8.45 -16.67 -12.48
N ARG A 142 -8.99 -15.50 -12.73
CA ARG A 142 -8.85 -14.34 -11.84
C ARG A 142 -10.01 -14.27 -10.88
N SER A 143 -9.73 -13.85 -9.65
CA SER A 143 -10.73 -13.57 -8.63
C SER A 143 -10.21 -12.54 -7.65
N PHE A 144 -11.05 -12.04 -6.73
CA PHE A 144 -10.61 -11.14 -5.67
C PHE A 144 -9.96 -11.93 -4.54
N TYR A 145 -8.68 -11.72 -4.31
CA TYR A 145 -7.89 -12.37 -3.26
C TYR A 145 -7.48 -11.42 -2.14
N GLY A 146 -7.90 -10.17 -2.20
CA GLY A 146 -7.71 -9.16 -1.17
C GLY A 146 -8.87 -8.20 -1.11
N VAL A 147 -9.13 -7.65 0.08
CA VAL A 147 -10.16 -6.62 0.30
C VAL A 147 -9.45 -5.29 0.49
N PRO A 148 -9.48 -4.37 -0.50
CA PRO A 148 -8.79 -3.10 -0.39
C PRO A 148 -9.50 -2.17 0.59
N TYR A 149 -8.73 -1.42 1.40
CA TYR A 149 -9.30 -0.49 2.36
C TYR A 149 -8.61 0.89 2.39
N THR A 150 -7.47 1.05 1.69
CA THR A 150 -6.82 2.34 1.45
C THR A 150 -6.30 2.43 0.03
N THR A 151 -6.01 3.66 -0.42
CA THR A 151 -5.13 3.93 -1.55
C THR A 151 -3.91 4.71 -1.06
N ALA A 152 -2.74 4.39 -1.61
CA ALA A 152 -1.49 5.09 -1.42
C ALA A 152 -0.84 5.38 -2.78
N THR A 153 -0.27 6.58 -2.91
CA THR A 153 0.53 7.01 -4.06
C THR A 153 1.73 7.80 -3.53
N LEU A 154 2.71 8.12 -4.38
CA LEU A 154 3.83 8.96 -4.01
C LEU A 154 3.59 10.40 -4.46
N PRO A 155 3.22 11.34 -3.57
CA PRO A 155 3.31 12.76 -3.83
C PRO A 155 4.76 13.25 -3.71
N ASN A 156 5.00 14.50 -4.07
CA ASN A 156 6.25 15.18 -3.78
C ASN A 156 6.10 16.03 -2.52
N HIS A 157 7.05 15.94 -1.61
CA HIS A 157 7.14 16.74 -0.39
C HIS A 157 8.26 17.76 -0.54
N VAL A 158 7.99 19.03 -0.26
CA VAL A 158 8.97 20.11 -0.46
C VAL A 158 9.07 20.99 0.77
N TRP A 159 10.28 21.25 1.24
CA TRP A 159 10.55 22.26 2.25
C TRP A 159 10.53 23.66 1.63
N ARG A 160 9.40 24.39 1.75
CA ARG A 160 9.25 25.77 1.26
C ARG A 160 10.36 26.70 1.74
N PRO A 161 10.75 26.73 3.03
CA PRO A 161 11.79 27.65 3.50
C PRO A 161 13.16 27.41 2.86
N LEU A 162 13.47 26.18 2.43
CA LEU A 162 14.74 25.90 1.73
C LEU A 162 14.70 26.42 0.28
N VAL A 163 13.55 26.33 -0.38
CA VAL A 163 13.34 26.91 -1.72
C VAL A 163 13.43 28.43 -1.65
N GLU A 164 12.74 29.06 -0.69
CA GLU A 164 12.76 30.51 -0.49
C GLU A 164 14.16 31.03 -0.10
N LYS A 165 14.87 30.31 0.76
CA LYS A 165 16.24 30.63 1.13
C LYS A 165 17.18 30.55 -0.06
N ALA A 166 16.95 29.68 -1.02
CA ALA A 166 17.72 29.60 -2.27
C ALA A 166 17.41 30.77 -3.23
N GLY A 167 16.43 31.63 -2.91
CA GLY A 167 16.04 32.79 -3.71
C GLY A 167 14.93 32.50 -4.73
N TYR A 168 14.20 31.42 -4.57
CA TYR A 168 13.07 31.04 -5.42
C TYR A 168 11.73 31.11 -4.65
N LYS A 169 10.62 31.05 -5.40
CA LYS A 169 9.27 30.88 -4.89
C LYS A 169 8.75 29.51 -5.28
N MET A 170 7.72 29.02 -4.59
CA MET A 170 7.07 27.76 -4.95
C MET A 170 6.50 27.79 -6.37
N ASP A 171 6.01 28.95 -6.83
CA ASP A 171 5.47 29.12 -8.18
C ASP A 171 6.55 29.07 -9.30
N ASP A 172 7.83 29.17 -8.94
CA ASP A 172 8.93 29.05 -9.89
C ASP A 172 9.24 27.58 -10.26
N ILE A 173 8.63 26.61 -9.54
CA ILE A 173 8.84 25.18 -9.78
C ILE A 173 8.27 24.79 -11.15
N PRO A 174 9.09 24.27 -12.09
CA PRO A 174 8.63 23.81 -13.38
C PRO A 174 7.61 22.67 -13.28
N LYS A 175 6.77 22.55 -14.30
CA LYS A 175 5.66 21.58 -14.29
C LYS A 175 6.00 20.25 -14.97
N THR A 176 7.07 20.16 -15.78
CA THR A 176 7.43 18.94 -16.51
C THR A 176 8.52 18.15 -15.78
N TRP A 177 8.52 16.85 -15.93
CA TRP A 177 9.23 15.87 -15.11
C TRP A 177 10.70 16.20 -14.89
N ASP A 178 11.52 16.24 -15.94
CA ASP A 178 12.95 16.49 -15.79
C ASP A 178 13.21 17.90 -15.25
N ALA A 179 12.51 18.91 -15.77
CA ALA A 179 12.68 20.28 -15.31
C ALA A 179 12.26 20.48 -13.84
N TYR A 180 11.25 19.72 -13.37
CA TYR A 180 10.83 19.71 -11.99
C TYR A 180 11.98 19.26 -11.06
N TYR A 181 12.57 18.11 -11.34
CA TYR A 181 13.66 17.59 -10.51
C TYR A 181 14.95 18.42 -10.68
N ASP A 182 15.23 18.92 -11.88
CA ASP A 182 16.40 19.77 -12.14
C ASP A 182 16.32 21.10 -11.37
N PHE A 183 15.12 21.64 -11.15
CA PHE A 183 14.92 22.82 -10.33
C PHE A 183 15.50 22.65 -8.91
N PHE A 184 15.29 21.52 -8.26
CA PHE A 184 15.83 21.27 -6.93
C PHE A 184 17.36 21.11 -6.92
N LYS A 185 17.95 20.71 -8.04
CA LYS A 185 19.42 20.77 -8.21
C LYS A 185 19.92 22.21 -8.20
N GLU A 186 19.20 23.14 -8.83
CA GLU A 186 19.53 24.58 -8.80
C GLU A 186 19.30 25.16 -7.40
N VAL A 187 18.22 24.78 -6.71
CA VAL A 187 18.01 25.15 -5.29
C VAL A 187 19.24 24.75 -4.44
N GLN A 188 19.70 23.51 -4.56
CA GLN A 188 20.90 23.05 -3.85
C GLN A 188 22.14 23.88 -4.19
N LYS A 189 22.39 24.18 -5.48
CA LYS A 189 23.53 25.00 -5.91
C LYS A 189 23.49 26.38 -5.28
N ASN A 190 22.33 27.02 -5.21
CA ASN A 190 22.17 28.35 -4.61
C ASN A 190 22.30 28.29 -3.09
N LEU A 191 21.79 27.29 -2.41
CA LEU A 191 22.02 27.07 -0.98
C LEU A 191 23.52 26.92 -0.67
N ARG A 192 24.25 26.15 -1.49
CA ARG A 192 25.72 26.00 -1.34
C ARG A 192 26.49 27.29 -1.52
N LYS A 193 26.10 28.18 -2.46
CA LYS A 193 26.65 29.51 -2.62
C LYS A 193 26.47 30.37 -1.36
N GLN A 194 25.39 30.13 -0.61
CA GLN A 194 25.08 30.81 0.66
C GLN A 194 25.74 30.13 1.88
N GLY A 195 26.60 29.12 1.67
CA GLY A 195 27.31 28.42 2.75
C GLY A 195 26.54 27.26 3.37
N VAL A 196 25.33 26.93 2.89
CA VAL A 196 24.55 25.77 3.34
C VAL A 196 25.05 24.53 2.59
N ARG A 197 25.87 23.71 3.25
CA ARG A 197 26.58 22.60 2.57
C ARG A 197 25.93 21.22 2.76
N ASN A 198 25.16 21.02 3.82
CA ASN A 198 24.62 19.70 4.22
C ASN A 198 23.17 19.50 3.76
N VAL A 199 22.73 20.23 2.72
CA VAL A 199 21.40 20.08 2.12
C VAL A 199 21.56 19.62 0.67
N TYR A 200 20.79 18.61 0.31
CA TYR A 200 20.75 18.04 -1.04
C TYR A 200 19.41 18.39 -1.70
N GLY A 201 19.42 18.51 -3.02
CA GLY A 201 18.21 18.90 -3.76
C GLY A 201 17.15 17.81 -3.76
N LEU A 202 17.58 16.55 -3.85
CA LEU A 202 16.71 15.43 -4.16
C LEU A 202 16.78 14.33 -3.08
N GLY A 203 15.64 13.96 -2.53
CA GLY A 203 15.42 12.76 -1.75
C GLY A 203 14.93 11.65 -2.66
N LEU A 204 15.87 10.91 -3.25
CA LEU A 204 15.57 9.76 -4.08
C LEU A 204 16.16 8.51 -3.45
N ASN A 205 15.32 7.55 -3.16
CA ASN A 205 15.70 6.29 -2.55
C ASN A 205 16.31 5.36 -3.62
N VAL A 206 17.65 5.36 -3.76
CA VAL A 206 18.41 4.63 -4.79
C VAL A 206 19.16 3.42 -4.22
N THR A 207 18.50 2.64 -3.41
CA THR A 207 19.01 1.49 -2.66
C THR A 207 18.41 0.17 -3.15
N THR A 208 18.91 -0.96 -2.65
CA THR A 208 18.28 -2.29 -2.80
C THR A 208 17.56 -2.75 -1.54
N ASN A 209 17.28 -1.84 -0.60
CA ASN A 209 16.60 -2.15 0.66
C ASN A 209 15.18 -1.54 0.66
N GLY A 210 14.20 -2.28 1.13
CA GLY A 210 12.84 -1.77 1.29
C GLY A 210 11.99 -1.79 0.00
N ASN A 211 10.88 -1.07 0.02
CA ASN A 211 9.92 -0.97 -1.08
C ASN A 211 10.11 0.29 -1.93
N ASP A 212 10.52 1.41 -1.29
CA ASP A 212 10.55 2.72 -1.92
C ASP A 212 11.42 2.79 -3.19
N PRO A 213 12.59 2.13 -3.28
CA PRO A 213 13.34 2.14 -4.52
C PRO A 213 12.58 1.52 -5.69
N ASN A 214 11.74 0.50 -5.46
CA ASN A 214 10.88 -0.07 -6.49
C ASN A 214 9.82 0.93 -6.95
N ASN A 215 9.24 1.66 -6.00
CA ASN A 215 8.22 2.67 -6.28
C ASN A 215 8.84 3.85 -7.03
N VAL A 216 9.95 4.42 -6.54
CA VAL A 216 10.67 5.51 -7.21
C VAL A 216 11.01 5.13 -8.65
N PHE A 217 11.55 3.92 -8.88
CA PHE A 217 11.84 3.47 -10.25
C PHE A 217 10.58 3.43 -11.12
N ASN A 218 9.49 2.86 -10.62
CA ASN A 218 8.24 2.75 -11.39
C ASN A 218 7.67 4.12 -11.74
N TYR A 219 7.73 5.10 -10.84
CA TYR A 219 7.27 6.47 -11.14
C TYR A 219 8.09 7.13 -12.24
N PHE A 220 9.41 6.98 -12.23
CA PHE A 220 10.26 7.44 -13.32
C PHE A 220 9.98 6.68 -14.63
N LEU A 221 9.81 5.36 -14.58
CA LEU A 221 9.44 4.53 -15.72
C LEU A 221 8.14 5.02 -16.37
N ILE A 222 7.09 5.24 -15.56
CA ILE A 222 5.78 5.70 -16.01
C ILE A 222 5.86 7.10 -16.61
N ALA A 223 6.58 8.02 -15.96
CA ALA A 223 6.77 9.38 -16.43
C ALA A 223 7.49 9.46 -17.79
N TYR A 224 8.35 8.50 -18.08
CA TYR A 224 9.04 8.37 -19.36
C TYR A 224 8.26 7.53 -20.39
N GLY A 225 7.05 7.07 -20.05
CA GLY A 225 6.15 6.37 -20.99
C GLY A 225 6.22 4.85 -20.94
N GLY A 226 6.79 4.27 -19.89
CA GLY A 226 6.90 2.81 -19.70
C GLY A 226 5.76 2.17 -18.89
N GLN A 227 4.59 2.84 -18.77
CA GLN A 227 3.45 2.35 -17.99
C GLN A 227 2.91 1.00 -18.46
N ASP A 228 3.18 0.60 -19.69
CA ASP A 228 2.71 -0.65 -20.28
C ASP A 228 3.76 -1.77 -20.22
N ILE A 229 4.76 -1.68 -19.34
CA ILE A 229 5.80 -2.73 -19.18
C ILE A 229 5.20 -4.10 -18.88
N VAL A 230 4.06 -4.13 -18.18
CA VAL A 230 3.17 -5.29 -18.07
C VAL A 230 1.81 -4.88 -18.58
N THR A 231 1.35 -5.52 -19.64
CA THR A 231 0.04 -5.24 -20.24
C THR A 231 -1.10 -5.74 -19.34
N LYS A 232 -2.31 -5.20 -19.52
CA LYS A 232 -3.48 -5.60 -18.71
C LYS A 232 -3.81 -7.10 -18.78
N ASP A 233 -3.45 -7.77 -19.89
CA ASP A 233 -3.57 -9.22 -20.06
C ASP A 233 -2.41 -10.01 -19.42
N GLY A 234 -1.45 -9.32 -18.78
CA GLY A 234 -0.34 -9.92 -18.02
C GLY A 234 0.88 -10.29 -18.85
N ARG A 235 1.01 -9.81 -20.06
CA ARG A 235 2.16 -10.03 -20.91
C ARG A 235 3.27 -9.03 -20.59
N LEU A 236 4.53 -9.48 -20.57
CA LEU A 236 5.68 -8.60 -20.54
C LEU A 236 5.86 -7.89 -21.88
N HIS A 237 6.02 -6.57 -21.85
CA HIS A 237 6.09 -5.73 -23.07
C HIS A 237 7.46 -5.08 -23.26
N LEU A 238 8.53 -5.85 -23.04
CA LEU A 238 9.91 -5.42 -23.30
C LEU A 238 10.31 -5.52 -24.80
N ASP A 239 9.42 -5.99 -25.65
CA ASP A 239 9.55 -5.95 -27.11
C ASP A 239 9.23 -4.55 -27.69
N ASP A 240 8.56 -3.65 -26.95
CA ASP A 240 8.37 -2.26 -27.34
C ASP A 240 9.62 -1.41 -27.06
N PRO A 241 10.23 -0.81 -28.09
CA PRO A 241 11.40 0.07 -27.93
C PRO A 241 11.15 1.26 -26.99
N LYS A 242 9.91 1.78 -26.93
CA LYS A 242 9.56 2.91 -26.04
C LYS A 242 9.61 2.52 -24.58
N VAL A 243 9.12 1.32 -24.25
CA VAL A 243 9.19 0.79 -22.88
C VAL A 243 10.64 0.58 -22.47
N ARG A 244 11.48 0.03 -23.36
CA ARG A 244 12.92 -0.13 -23.10
C ARG A 244 13.62 1.20 -22.91
N GLU A 245 13.34 2.19 -23.75
CA GLU A 245 13.90 3.54 -23.63
C GLU A 245 13.49 4.21 -22.32
N ALA A 246 12.22 4.08 -21.93
CA ALA A 246 11.71 4.60 -20.67
C ALA A 246 12.45 3.98 -19.46
N ALA A 247 12.67 2.66 -19.46
CA ALA A 247 13.41 1.98 -18.41
C ALA A 247 14.87 2.43 -18.34
N ILE A 248 15.55 2.62 -19.48
CA ILE A 248 16.92 3.16 -19.53
C ILE A 248 16.97 4.57 -18.93
N LYS A 249 16.00 5.43 -19.27
CA LYS A 249 15.90 6.79 -18.70
C LYS A 249 15.65 6.74 -17.18
N ALA A 250 14.76 5.86 -16.72
CA ALA A 250 14.50 5.66 -15.30
C ALA A 250 15.71 5.14 -14.52
N LEU A 251 16.59 4.39 -15.16
CA LEU A 251 17.89 4.02 -14.58
C LEU A 251 18.89 5.19 -14.62
N THR A 252 18.85 6.00 -15.65
CA THR A 252 19.87 7.04 -15.91
C THR A 252 19.69 8.25 -15.02
N TYR A 253 18.47 8.81 -14.93
CA TYR A 253 18.25 10.10 -14.24
C TYR A 253 18.63 10.05 -12.75
N PRO A 254 18.09 9.11 -11.93
CA PRO A 254 18.44 9.06 -10.50
C PRO A 254 19.91 8.78 -10.25
N THR A 255 20.53 7.91 -11.05
CA THR A 255 21.96 7.57 -10.90
C THR A 255 22.88 8.71 -11.29
N THR A 256 22.52 9.50 -12.30
CA THR A 256 23.24 10.73 -12.68
C THR A 256 23.12 11.77 -11.58
N ALA A 257 21.90 12.01 -11.07
CA ALA A 257 21.68 12.93 -9.96
C ALA A 257 22.49 12.54 -8.70
N TYR A 258 22.58 11.25 -8.39
CA TYR A 258 23.40 10.74 -7.30
C TYR A 258 24.91 10.99 -7.53
N LYS A 259 25.43 10.60 -8.70
CA LYS A 259 26.85 10.79 -9.05
C LYS A 259 27.28 12.25 -9.05
N ASP A 260 26.38 13.14 -9.46
CA ASP A 260 26.60 14.59 -9.48
C ASP A 260 26.44 15.24 -8.09
N GLY A 261 26.10 14.47 -7.07
CA GLY A 261 25.99 14.91 -5.68
C GLY A 261 24.74 15.73 -5.37
N PHE A 262 23.63 15.48 -6.06
CA PHE A 262 22.32 16.09 -5.79
C PHE A 262 21.41 15.22 -4.90
N VAL A 263 21.76 13.95 -4.74
CA VAL A 263 21.16 13.00 -3.79
C VAL A 263 22.14 12.76 -2.65
N PRO A 264 21.70 12.59 -1.38
CA PRO A 264 22.62 12.30 -0.28
C PRO A 264 23.48 11.06 -0.54
N PRO A 265 24.78 11.07 -0.18
CA PRO A 265 25.65 9.91 -0.39
C PRO A 265 25.17 8.63 0.32
N GLY A 266 24.43 8.78 1.45
CA GLY A 266 23.86 7.69 2.22
C GLY A 266 22.68 6.98 1.55
N ALA A 267 22.06 7.59 0.53
CA ALA A 267 20.84 7.09 -0.10
C ALA A 267 20.96 5.67 -0.70
N VAL A 268 22.18 5.23 -1.02
CA VAL A 268 22.44 3.86 -1.51
C VAL A 268 22.32 2.77 -0.43
N ASN A 269 22.12 3.16 0.82
CA ASN A 269 21.98 2.24 1.96
C ASN A 269 20.69 2.52 2.75
N TRP A 270 19.84 3.44 2.32
CA TRP A 270 18.58 3.76 2.98
C TRP A 270 17.63 2.56 3.03
N ASN A 271 16.78 2.54 4.05
CA ASN A 271 15.57 1.73 4.12
C ASN A 271 14.35 2.65 3.97
N ASP A 272 13.15 2.09 4.01
CA ASP A 272 11.88 2.80 3.76
C ASP A 272 11.59 3.99 4.71
N ALA A 273 12.36 4.22 5.77
CA ALA A 273 12.17 5.34 6.71
C ALA A 273 13.31 6.37 6.67
N ASP A 274 14.39 6.10 5.93
CA ASP A 274 15.59 6.94 6.01
C ASP A 274 15.47 8.22 5.18
N ASP A 275 14.74 8.21 4.08
CA ASP A 275 14.35 9.41 3.32
C ASP A 275 13.45 10.33 4.14
N ASN A 276 12.40 9.79 4.79
CA ASN A 276 11.58 10.56 5.74
C ASN A 276 12.44 11.19 6.84
N ASN A 277 13.40 10.44 7.42
CA ASN A 277 14.31 10.96 8.44
C ASN A 277 15.19 12.08 7.88
N ALA A 278 15.74 11.92 6.67
CA ALA A 278 16.53 12.94 6.00
C ALA A 278 15.70 14.19 5.68
N PHE A 279 14.43 14.00 5.28
CA PHE A 279 13.51 15.09 5.03
C PHE A 279 13.19 15.85 6.32
N HIS A 280 12.80 15.17 7.39
CA HIS A 280 12.53 15.80 8.69
C HIS A 280 13.75 16.50 9.28
N ALA A 281 14.95 15.99 9.01
CA ALA A 281 16.21 16.66 9.40
C ALA A 281 16.58 17.84 8.49
N LYS A 282 15.73 18.18 7.50
CA LYS A 282 15.97 19.23 6.49
C LYS A 282 17.28 19.03 5.72
N GLN A 283 17.68 17.77 5.53
CA GLN A 283 18.87 17.40 4.75
C GLN A 283 18.59 17.29 3.25
N ILE A 284 17.32 17.20 2.86
CA ILE A 284 16.86 17.20 1.48
C ILE A 284 15.80 18.28 1.28
N VAL A 285 15.79 18.91 0.10
CA VAL A 285 14.83 19.97 -0.24
C VAL A 285 13.48 19.39 -0.61
N MET A 286 13.49 18.35 -1.42
CA MET A 286 12.29 17.62 -1.85
C MET A 286 12.47 16.14 -1.63
N ASP A 287 11.35 15.45 -1.45
CA ASP A 287 11.25 14.00 -1.30
C ASP A 287 10.14 13.45 -2.18
N LEU A 288 10.37 12.33 -2.84
CA LEU A 288 9.34 11.56 -3.55
C LEU A 288 9.03 10.33 -2.73
N ASP A 289 8.06 10.46 -1.83
CA ASP A 289 7.75 9.43 -0.84
C ASP A 289 6.26 9.09 -0.78
N GLY A 290 5.97 7.91 -0.20
CA GLY A 290 4.62 7.36 -0.11
C GLY A 290 3.73 8.10 0.89
N THR A 291 2.49 8.37 0.47
CA THR A 291 1.46 9.01 1.32
C THR A 291 1.83 10.44 1.75
N ILE A 292 1.15 10.97 2.76
CA ILE A 292 1.56 12.20 3.47
C ILE A 292 2.19 11.84 4.83
N SER A 293 3.03 10.79 4.83
CA SER A 293 3.71 10.30 6.04
C SER A 293 4.59 11.35 6.68
N THR A 294 5.33 12.12 5.89
CA THR A 294 6.20 13.20 6.36
C THR A 294 5.43 14.28 7.10
N GLU A 295 4.29 14.72 6.57
CA GLU A 295 3.43 15.75 7.16
C GLU A 295 2.77 15.26 8.45
N VAL A 296 2.14 14.07 8.41
CA VAL A 296 1.43 13.57 9.60
C VAL A 296 2.38 13.23 10.74
N ALA A 297 3.63 12.84 10.44
CA ALA A 297 4.63 12.58 11.48
C ALA A 297 4.98 13.83 12.28
N VAL A 298 5.20 14.98 11.63
CA VAL A 298 5.47 16.23 12.33
C VAL A 298 4.21 16.80 13.01
N LEU A 299 3.03 16.60 12.41
CA LEU A 299 1.76 16.98 13.00
C LEU A 299 1.48 16.18 14.29
N SER A 300 1.66 14.87 14.27
CA SER A 300 1.51 13.98 15.44
C SER A 300 2.47 14.35 16.58
N GLN A 301 3.65 14.89 16.26
CA GLN A 301 4.61 15.40 17.24
C GLN A 301 4.30 16.83 17.72
N GLY A 302 3.21 17.45 17.28
CA GLY A 302 2.85 18.84 17.63
C GLY A 302 3.72 19.91 16.97
N LYS A 303 4.50 19.58 15.94
CA LYS A 303 5.40 20.49 15.22
C LYS A 303 4.63 21.21 14.10
N LYS A 304 3.66 22.05 14.49
CA LYS A 304 2.79 22.74 13.52
C LYS A 304 3.53 23.63 12.54
N GLU A 305 4.60 24.31 12.96
CA GLU A 305 5.43 25.15 12.09
C GLU A 305 6.07 24.33 10.97
N ASP A 306 6.67 23.19 11.30
CA ASP A 306 7.24 22.27 10.29
C ASP A 306 6.15 21.75 9.35
N TYR A 307 4.95 21.44 9.88
CA TYR A 307 3.80 21.02 9.08
C TYR A 307 3.40 22.09 8.05
N ASP A 308 3.29 23.35 8.50
CA ASP A 308 2.91 24.46 7.63
C ASP A 308 4.00 24.84 6.62
N ASP A 309 5.26 24.53 6.91
CA ASP A 309 6.43 24.77 6.05
C ASP A 309 6.62 23.72 4.96
N ILE A 310 6.12 22.50 5.16
CA ILE A 310 6.08 21.48 4.11
C ILE A 310 5.02 21.86 3.08
N VAL A 311 5.29 21.56 1.83
CA VAL A 311 4.30 21.66 0.74
C VAL A 311 4.18 20.31 0.07
N THR A 312 2.98 19.73 0.12
CA THR A 312 2.66 18.50 -0.62
C THR A 312 2.24 18.86 -2.03
N MET A 313 2.91 18.31 -3.01
CA MET A 313 2.65 18.56 -4.43
C MET A 313 2.30 17.25 -5.14
N GLY A 314 1.36 17.33 -6.08
CA GLY A 314 1.12 16.23 -7.01
C GLY A 314 2.32 15.98 -7.93
N LEU A 315 2.24 14.92 -8.72
CA LEU A 315 3.27 14.57 -9.70
C LEU A 315 3.42 15.66 -10.76
N ALA A 316 4.65 15.86 -11.18
CA ALA A 316 4.94 16.66 -12.36
C ALA A 316 4.33 16.00 -13.61
N LEU A 317 4.04 16.82 -14.63
CA LEU A 317 3.65 16.33 -15.94
C LEU A 317 4.83 15.60 -16.60
N SER A 318 4.57 14.66 -17.48
CA SER A 318 5.61 14.10 -18.34
C SER A 318 6.32 15.20 -19.17
N ASN A 319 7.46 14.89 -19.73
CA ASN A 319 8.25 15.89 -20.47
C ASN A 319 7.51 16.41 -21.72
N ASP A 320 6.50 15.69 -22.21
CA ASP A 320 5.60 16.15 -23.30
C ASP A 320 4.33 16.88 -22.77
N GLY A 321 4.28 17.19 -21.50
CA GLY A 321 3.23 18.00 -20.87
C GLY A 321 1.93 17.26 -20.55
N LYS A 322 1.93 15.93 -20.56
CA LYS A 322 0.76 15.11 -20.21
C LYS A 322 0.74 14.74 -18.71
N PRO A 323 -0.45 14.54 -18.11
CA PRO A 323 -0.55 13.99 -16.77
C PRO A 323 0.15 12.62 -16.66
N VAL A 324 0.97 12.45 -15.64
CA VAL A 324 1.57 11.17 -15.27
C VAL A 324 0.59 10.44 -14.36
N PRO A 325 0.10 9.25 -14.71
CA PRO A 325 -0.77 8.51 -13.81
C PRO A 325 0.03 8.05 -12.58
N ALA A 326 -0.52 8.31 -11.40
CA ALA A 326 0.09 7.84 -10.16
C ALA A 326 -0.10 6.33 -10.03
N GLN A 327 0.98 5.57 -9.93
CA GLN A 327 0.86 4.15 -9.58
C GLN A 327 0.30 4.06 -8.17
N ALA A 328 -0.88 3.47 -8.05
CA ALA A 328 -1.60 3.42 -6.79
C ALA A 328 -1.47 2.03 -6.17
N ASP A 329 -1.04 2.04 -4.93
CA ASP A 329 -0.98 0.89 -4.06
C ASP A 329 -2.22 0.82 -3.16
N ASN A 330 -2.56 -0.37 -2.68
CA ASN A 330 -3.69 -0.56 -1.77
C ASN A 330 -3.26 -1.44 -0.59
N ALA A 331 -3.43 -0.93 0.62
CA ALA A 331 -3.44 -1.82 1.75
C ALA A 331 -4.70 -2.70 1.69
N THR A 332 -4.51 -4.00 1.85
CA THR A 332 -5.58 -5.01 1.70
C THR A 332 -5.59 -5.99 2.86
N GLY A 333 -6.79 -6.40 3.26
CA GLY A 333 -6.97 -7.54 4.16
C GLY A 333 -6.93 -8.84 3.35
N LEU A 334 -6.04 -9.74 3.72
CA LEU A 334 -5.85 -11.05 3.10
C LEU A 334 -6.26 -12.16 4.05
N ILE A 335 -6.99 -13.15 3.56
CA ILE A 335 -7.36 -14.35 4.30
C ILE A 335 -6.56 -15.53 3.72
N PRO A 336 -5.59 -16.08 4.47
CA PRO A 336 -4.79 -17.19 3.97
C PRO A 336 -5.59 -18.50 3.96
N LYS A 337 -5.29 -19.40 3.02
CA LYS A 337 -5.76 -20.77 3.09
C LYS A 337 -5.18 -21.46 4.32
N GLY A 338 -6.01 -22.17 5.05
CA GLY A 338 -5.67 -22.73 6.36
C GLY A 338 -6.15 -21.90 7.56
N ALA A 339 -6.69 -20.70 7.33
CA ALA A 339 -7.41 -19.92 8.34
C ALA A 339 -8.54 -20.74 8.95
N LYS A 340 -8.72 -20.64 10.27
CA LYS A 340 -9.70 -21.45 11.01
C LYS A 340 -11.08 -20.77 11.08
N ASN A 341 -11.10 -19.44 11.07
CA ASN A 341 -12.28 -18.61 11.30
C ASN A 341 -12.54 -17.68 10.10
N VAL A 342 -12.53 -18.25 8.87
CA VAL A 342 -12.68 -17.52 7.61
C VAL A 342 -13.92 -16.63 7.60
N GLU A 343 -15.06 -17.15 8.06
CA GLU A 343 -16.33 -16.39 8.05
C GLU A 343 -16.29 -15.17 8.97
N VAL A 344 -15.64 -15.27 10.13
CA VAL A 344 -15.45 -14.11 11.03
C VAL A 344 -14.50 -13.10 10.43
N ALA A 345 -13.43 -13.55 9.78
CA ALA A 345 -12.50 -12.67 9.08
C ALA A 345 -13.18 -11.93 7.92
N LYS A 346 -14.02 -12.62 7.13
CA LYS A 346 -14.82 -12.00 6.07
C LYS A 346 -15.84 -11.00 6.62
N ASP A 347 -16.53 -11.35 7.71
CA ASP A 347 -17.50 -10.48 8.36
C ASP A 347 -16.84 -9.21 8.93
N PHE A 348 -15.67 -9.35 9.54
CA PHE A 348 -14.87 -8.22 9.99
C PHE A 348 -14.45 -7.32 8.82
N LEU A 349 -14.00 -7.89 7.70
CA LEU A 349 -13.63 -7.10 6.52
C LEU A 349 -14.86 -6.40 5.92
N LYS A 350 -16.04 -7.06 5.82
CA LYS A 350 -17.29 -6.42 5.39
C LYS A 350 -17.69 -5.24 6.28
N TYR A 351 -17.47 -5.36 7.60
CA TYR A 351 -17.70 -4.27 8.52
C TYR A 351 -16.70 -3.12 8.29
N PHE A 352 -15.40 -3.44 8.16
CA PHE A 352 -14.33 -2.45 8.07
C PHE A 352 -14.39 -1.60 6.79
N ILE A 353 -14.80 -2.21 5.65
CA ILE A 353 -14.92 -1.49 4.38
C ILE A 353 -16.23 -0.70 4.23
N GLN A 354 -17.13 -0.70 5.23
CA GLN A 354 -18.27 0.21 5.18
C GLN A 354 -17.77 1.66 5.08
N PRO A 355 -18.28 2.48 4.14
CA PRO A 355 -17.76 3.83 3.88
C PRO A 355 -17.61 4.69 5.14
N LYS A 356 -18.60 4.62 6.05
CA LYS A 356 -18.55 5.37 7.32
C LYS A 356 -17.45 4.87 8.25
N VAL A 357 -17.29 3.57 8.41
CA VAL A 357 -16.28 2.96 9.31
C VAL A 357 -14.87 3.24 8.78
N ASN A 358 -14.68 3.03 7.47
CA ASN A 358 -13.40 3.27 6.81
C ASN A 358 -13.00 4.76 6.87
N ASN A 359 -13.96 5.69 6.61
CA ASN A 359 -13.70 7.11 6.70
C ASN A 359 -13.27 7.56 8.11
N GLU A 360 -14.00 7.13 9.15
CA GLU A 360 -13.67 7.48 10.53
C GLU A 360 -12.29 6.93 10.94
N TRP A 361 -11.95 5.72 10.51
CA TRP A 361 -10.63 5.15 10.76
C TRP A 361 -9.53 5.96 10.08
N LEU A 362 -9.68 6.30 8.79
CA LEU A 362 -8.70 7.08 8.04
C LEU A 362 -8.52 8.49 8.61
N LYS A 363 -9.61 9.15 9.00
CA LYS A 363 -9.58 10.49 9.63
C LYS A 363 -8.87 10.46 10.98
N THR A 364 -9.16 9.45 11.81
CA THR A 364 -8.51 9.28 13.12
C THR A 364 -7.01 9.01 12.95
N GLY A 365 -6.60 8.32 11.87
CA GLY A 365 -5.21 8.14 11.44
C GLY A 365 -4.62 9.36 10.71
N LEU A 366 -5.19 10.55 10.90
CA LEU A 366 -4.74 11.84 10.35
C LEU A 366 -4.78 11.95 8.82
N GLY A 367 -5.42 11.00 8.13
CA GLY A 367 -5.51 11.00 6.66
C GLY A 367 -4.19 10.69 5.97
N ARG A 368 -3.26 10.00 6.63
CA ARG A 368 -2.01 9.55 6.00
C ARG A 368 -2.24 8.74 4.74
N ASN A 369 -3.22 7.87 4.78
CA ASN A 369 -3.73 7.17 3.60
C ASN A 369 -5.07 7.78 3.19
N ILE A 370 -5.42 7.68 1.91
CA ILE A 370 -6.71 8.10 1.38
C ILE A 370 -7.64 6.90 1.16
N PRO A 371 -8.96 7.11 1.13
CA PRO A 371 -9.89 6.04 0.82
C PRO A 371 -9.68 5.51 -0.60
N CYS A 372 -10.00 4.24 -0.82
CA CYS A 372 -10.05 3.65 -2.15
C CYS A 372 -11.46 3.73 -2.80
N MET A 373 -12.38 4.41 -2.12
CA MET A 373 -13.77 4.64 -2.53
C MET A 373 -14.00 6.14 -2.70
N PRO A 374 -14.12 6.66 -3.96
CA PRO A 374 -14.27 8.09 -4.22
C PRO A 374 -15.45 8.76 -3.50
N SER A 375 -16.55 8.04 -3.27
CA SER A 375 -17.73 8.55 -2.55
C SER A 375 -17.39 8.98 -1.12
N VAL A 376 -16.46 8.28 -0.45
CA VAL A 376 -16.01 8.59 0.91
C VAL A 376 -15.43 9.99 0.99
N ALA A 377 -14.50 10.33 0.09
CA ALA A 377 -13.88 11.65 0.09
C ALA A 377 -14.83 12.73 -0.45
N LYS A 378 -15.60 12.44 -1.51
CA LYS A 378 -16.54 13.41 -2.09
C LYS A 378 -17.66 13.84 -1.13
N ASN A 379 -18.04 12.95 -0.21
CA ASN A 379 -19.10 13.21 0.77
C ASN A 379 -18.61 13.79 2.10
N ASP A 380 -17.30 13.97 2.26
CA ASP A 380 -16.71 14.54 3.47
C ASP A 380 -15.71 15.65 3.13
N PRO A 381 -16.06 16.94 3.35
CA PRO A 381 -15.19 18.08 3.06
C PRO A 381 -13.84 18.05 3.75
N TRP A 382 -13.73 17.33 4.87
CA TRP A 382 -12.50 17.18 5.63
C TRP A 382 -11.30 16.79 4.77
N TRP A 383 -11.52 15.99 3.72
CA TRP A 383 -10.46 15.56 2.79
C TRP A 383 -9.84 16.69 1.98
N PHE A 384 -10.53 17.85 1.89
CA PHE A 384 -10.12 18.99 1.06
C PHE A 384 -9.87 20.27 1.87
N GLU A 385 -10.13 20.28 3.18
CA GLU A 385 -9.94 21.45 4.05
C GLU A 385 -8.47 21.74 4.34
N ASP A 386 -7.62 20.73 4.29
CA ASP A 386 -6.19 20.83 4.54
C ASP A 386 -5.42 20.69 3.23
N PRO A 387 -4.42 21.55 2.94
CA PRO A 387 -3.75 21.56 1.65
C PRO A 387 -2.97 20.28 1.33
N HIS A 388 -2.41 19.61 2.35
CA HIS A 388 -1.68 18.35 2.16
C HIS A 388 -2.64 17.22 1.79
N ARG A 389 -3.73 17.07 2.55
CA ARG A 389 -4.77 16.07 2.24
C ARG A 389 -5.43 16.34 0.90
N ALA A 390 -5.72 17.62 0.60
CA ALA A 390 -6.35 18.01 -0.66
C ALA A 390 -5.47 17.63 -1.87
N ALA A 391 -4.18 17.99 -1.84
CA ALA A 391 -3.24 17.66 -2.91
C ALA A 391 -3.09 16.15 -3.08
N TYR A 392 -2.98 15.42 -1.98
CA TYR A 392 -2.82 13.97 -1.99
C TYR A 392 -4.09 13.25 -2.46
N THR A 393 -5.27 13.66 -1.98
CA THR A 393 -6.57 13.11 -2.41
C THR A 393 -6.82 13.40 -3.89
N GLN A 394 -6.46 14.60 -4.37
CA GLN A 394 -6.57 14.95 -5.78
C GLN A 394 -5.71 14.03 -6.65
N GLN A 395 -4.47 13.73 -6.24
CA GLN A 395 -3.58 12.85 -7.00
C GLN A 395 -4.03 11.39 -6.98
N GLY A 396 -4.26 10.83 -5.81
CA GLY A 396 -4.39 9.38 -5.63
C GLY A 396 -5.82 8.84 -5.75
N LEU A 397 -6.83 9.71 -5.69
CA LEU A 397 -8.23 9.29 -5.74
C LEU A 397 -9.01 9.89 -6.91
N LEU A 398 -8.75 11.15 -7.25
CA LEU A 398 -9.51 11.88 -8.28
C LEU A 398 -8.72 12.09 -9.58
N GLY A 399 -7.39 12.00 -9.51
CA GLY A 399 -6.51 12.08 -10.67
C GLY A 399 -6.37 10.73 -11.40
N PRO A 400 -5.60 10.70 -12.49
CA PRO A 400 -5.33 9.45 -13.19
C PRO A 400 -4.44 8.55 -12.31
N THR A 401 -4.87 7.31 -12.13
CA THR A 401 -4.12 6.28 -11.41
C THR A 401 -3.85 5.06 -12.27
N LEU A 402 -2.82 4.30 -11.92
CA LEU A 402 -2.41 3.07 -12.57
C LEU A 402 -2.30 1.98 -11.51
N ALA A 403 -2.82 0.79 -11.82
CA ALA A 403 -2.66 -0.38 -10.96
C ALA A 403 -1.20 -0.86 -10.95
N GLU A 404 -0.84 -1.56 -9.90
CA GLU A 404 0.46 -2.19 -9.74
C GLU A 404 0.71 -3.25 -10.84
N PHE A 405 1.91 -3.29 -11.38
CA PHE A 405 2.24 -4.21 -12.47
C PHE A 405 2.13 -5.69 -12.05
N TRP A 406 2.37 -6.00 -10.77
CA TRP A 406 2.22 -7.35 -10.22
C TRP A 406 0.75 -7.82 -10.17
N ALA A 407 -0.22 -6.91 -10.21
CA ALA A 407 -1.63 -7.27 -10.28
C ALA A 407 -1.99 -7.90 -11.63
N PHE A 408 -1.33 -7.46 -12.71
CA PHE A 408 -1.52 -8.02 -14.03
C PHE A 408 -0.77 -9.35 -14.21
N ASN A 409 0.49 -9.43 -13.71
CA ASN A 409 1.24 -10.67 -13.68
C ASN A 409 2.11 -10.74 -12.40
N PRO A 410 1.96 -11.79 -11.57
CA PRO A 410 2.72 -11.96 -10.33
C PRO A 410 4.23 -12.06 -10.53
N ALA A 411 4.70 -12.31 -11.76
CA ALA A 411 6.12 -12.21 -12.10
C ALA A 411 6.73 -10.86 -11.69
N TYR A 412 5.97 -9.76 -11.82
CA TYR A 412 6.49 -8.44 -11.46
C TYR A 412 6.67 -8.29 -9.93
N ALA A 413 5.90 -9.03 -9.12
CA ALA A 413 6.17 -9.12 -7.68
C ALA A 413 7.55 -9.74 -7.40
N GLN A 414 7.92 -10.78 -8.17
CA GLN A 414 9.26 -11.36 -8.06
C GLN A 414 10.35 -10.39 -8.54
N VAL A 415 10.09 -9.58 -9.59
CA VAL A 415 10.99 -8.49 -10.03
C VAL A 415 11.25 -7.50 -8.90
N ARG A 416 10.20 -7.10 -8.14
CA ARG A 416 10.31 -6.23 -6.97
C ARG A 416 11.10 -6.89 -5.84
N ASN A 417 10.77 -8.13 -5.48
CA ASN A 417 11.43 -8.87 -4.39
C ASN A 417 12.94 -9.09 -4.65
N GLU A 418 13.34 -9.27 -5.91
CA GLU A 418 14.74 -9.37 -6.30
C GLU A 418 15.40 -7.99 -6.51
N HIS A 419 14.68 -6.91 -6.33
CA HIS A 419 15.15 -5.54 -6.57
C HIS A 419 15.83 -5.35 -7.93
N VAL A 420 15.31 -5.99 -8.99
CA VAL A 420 15.99 -6.08 -10.29
C VAL A 420 16.41 -4.71 -10.83
N TRP A 421 15.53 -3.70 -10.71
CA TRP A 421 15.82 -2.35 -11.18
C TRP A 421 16.81 -1.61 -10.28
N SER A 422 16.67 -1.76 -8.97
CA SER A 422 17.58 -1.12 -8.01
C SER A 422 18.98 -1.74 -8.07
N VAL A 423 19.11 -3.03 -8.39
CA VAL A 423 20.39 -3.65 -8.72
C VAL A 423 21.02 -2.94 -9.92
N GLY A 424 20.22 -2.61 -10.95
CA GLY A 424 20.69 -1.80 -12.08
C GLY A 424 21.23 -0.43 -11.66
N TRP A 425 20.58 0.26 -10.71
CA TRP A 425 21.12 1.51 -10.16
C TRP A 425 22.45 1.30 -9.45
N VAL A 426 22.57 0.25 -8.62
CA VAL A 426 23.82 -0.08 -7.91
C VAL A 426 24.93 -0.40 -8.89
N ASP A 427 24.67 -1.21 -9.94
CA ASP A 427 25.63 -1.51 -11.00
C ASP A 427 26.15 -0.21 -11.68
N ILE A 428 25.25 0.75 -11.94
CA ILE A 428 25.64 2.03 -12.54
C ILE A 428 26.45 2.89 -11.55
N MET A 429 26.02 2.98 -10.29
CA MET A 429 26.63 3.90 -9.31
C MET A 429 27.92 3.38 -8.73
N LYS A 430 28.00 2.08 -8.41
CA LYS A 430 29.15 1.48 -7.72
C LYS A 430 30.13 0.81 -8.68
N GLU A 431 29.61 0.08 -9.69
CA GLU A 431 30.44 -0.66 -10.63
C GLU A 431 30.78 0.12 -11.91
N GLY A 432 30.20 1.31 -12.07
CA GLY A 432 30.43 2.16 -13.26
C GLY A 432 29.83 1.60 -14.55
N MET A 433 28.88 0.68 -14.46
CA MET A 433 28.23 0.11 -15.64
C MET A 433 27.49 1.20 -16.43
N ALA A 434 27.51 1.10 -17.77
CA ALA A 434 26.71 2.02 -18.58
C ALA A 434 25.22 1.73 -18.38
N PRO A 435 24.35 2.78 -18.31
CA PRO A 435 22.92 2.59 -18.10
C PRO A 435 22.25 1.61 -19.07
N GLN A 436 22.66 1.64 -20.35
CA GLN A 436 22.19 0.70 -21.36
C GLN A 436 22.51 -0.76 -20.97
N ALA A 437 23.76 -1.02 -20.54
CA ALA A 437 24.18 -2.37 -20.16
C ALA A 437 23.47 -2.87 -18.89
N ALA A 438 23.25 -1.98 -17.91
CA ALA A 438 22.49 -2.28 -16.70
C ALA A 438 21.01 -2.60 -17.03
N ALA A 439 20.41 -1.85 -17.96
CA ALA A 439 19.06 -2.13 -18.44
C ALA A 439 18.96 -3.49 -19.14
N GLU A 440 19.91 -3.83 -20.04
CA GLU A 440 19.90 -5.14 -20.72
C GLU A 440 20.04 -6.30 -19.73
N LYS A 441 20.87 -6.14 -18.70
CA LYS A 441 21.00 -7.13 -17.61
C LYS A 441 19.65 -7.29 -16.87
N ALA A 442 18.98 -6.18 -16.55
CA ALA A 442 17.68 -6.18 -15.91
C ALA A 442 16.61 -6.83 -16.80
N PHE A 443 16.54 -6.46 -18.08
CA PHE A 443 15.59 -7.02 -19.04
C PHE A 443 15.71 -8.55 -19.12
N LYS A 444 16.93 -9.06 -19.29
CA LYS A 444 17.18 -10.50 -19.32
C LYS A 444 16.66 -11.18 -18.05
N ARG A 445 16.93 -10.59 -16.88
CA ARG A 445 16.45 -11.14 -15.62
C ARG A 445 14.94 -11.15 -15.51
N ILE A 446 14.28 -10.08 -15.96
CA ILE A 446 12.83 -9.96 -15.96
C ILE A 446 12.20 -11.00 -16.90
N GLU A 447 12.74 -11.19 -18.09
CA GLU A 447 12.31 -12.23 -19.03
C GLU A 447 12.40 -13.64 -18.41
N GLU A 448 13.52 -13.96 -17.72
CA GLU A 448 13.70 -15.21 -16.99
C GLU A 448 12.66 -15.39 -15.86
N ILE A 449 12.29 -14.32 -15.19
CA ILE A 449 11.26 -14.34 -14.14
C ILE A 449 9.88 -14.58 -14.77
N PHE A 450 9.51 -13.80 -15.79
CA PHE A 450 8.20 -13.93 -16.43
C PHE A 450 7.97 -15.29 -17.07
N ALA A 451 9.01 -15.96 -17.56
CA ALA A 451 8.93 -17.33 -18.08
C ALA A 451 8.41 -18.35 -17.05
N LYS A 452 8.50 -18.04 -15.74
CA LYS A 452 8.00 -18.91 -14.66
C LYS A 452 6.52 -18.67 -14.32
N TYR A 453 5.92 -17.59 -14.83
CA TYR A 453 4.55 -17.17 -14.52
C TYR A 453 3.71 -17.05 -15.80
N PRO A 454 3.51 -18.14 -16.57
CA PRO A 454 2.72 -18.08 -17.78
C PRO A 454 1.24 -17.92 -17.45
N ILE A 455 0.66 -16.76 -17.80
CA ILE A 455 -0.78 -16.53 -17.71
C ILE A 455 -1.42 -17.05 -19.01
N ALA A 456 -2.43 -17.91 -18.88
CA ALA A 456 -3.17 -18.37 -20.03
C ALA A 456 -3.91 -17.18 -20.66
N GLN A 457 -3.70 -16.96 -21.94
CA GLN A 457 -4.47 -15.99 -22.72
C GLN A 457 -5.88 -16.55 -22.89
N SER A 458 -6.91 -15.84 -22.41
CA SER A 458 -8.32 -16.19 -22.58
C SER A 458 -8.84 -15.80 -23.94
#